data_d452bab345e195881592c3d22ccbe75f
#
_entry.id   d452bab345e195881592c3d22ccbe75f
#
_cell.length_a   1.000
_cell.length_b   1.000
_cell.length_c   1.000
_cell.angle_alpha   90.00
_cell.angle_beta   90.00
_cell.angle_gamma   90.00
#
_symmetry.space_group_name_H-M   'P 1'
#
loop_
_entity.id
_entity.type
_entity.pdbx_description
1 polymer ?
#
loop_
_entity_poly.entity_id
_entity_poly.type
_entity_poly.pdbx_seq_one_letter_code
_entity_poly.pdbx_strand_id
1 'polypeptide(L)'
;IKLMDLKPNFSDLARQYGLDRRTVKKYYEGYEGKPKTRNKTSKLDKYKDEIIEKLQIKGIKVKAIYEYFLDKGYDVGGYSNFNKYIKNNDLKPAAKSKGHPRFETLPGKQAQVDWKEDVKLISKYNEEFIINVFSYKLGNSRYCHFEYKKHRTQQDVFDSLIKAFRETGGVPKEILFDNMRTVVDVVDNRRRINTKMQAFADDFGFKISLCKPRKSYTKGKVEAANKFVEWLLAYNHDFEDEDDLISIIKNINNKVNQYVCQATGVPPTPTKKFNNRIIYGSRAENQCPQ
;
A
#
# COMPACT_ATOMS: atom_id res chain seq x y z
N ILE A 1 39.40 -44.38 -7.99
CA ILE A 1 40.75 -44.14 -7.44
C ILE A 1 40.91 -44.64 -6.01
N LYS A 2 39.82 -44.68 -5.20
CA LYS A 2 39.85 -45.26 -3.83
C LYS A 2 40.03 -46.80 -3.82
N LEU A 3 39.82 -47.46 -4.94
CA LEU A 3 39.87 -48.93 -5.06
C LEU A 3 41.28 -49.55 -5.05
N MET A 4 42.35 -48.73 -5.10
CA MET A 4 43.71 -49.22 -5.21
C MET A 4 44.67 -48.75 -4.11
N ASP A 5 44.23 -48.23 -2.99
CA ASP A 5 45.05 -47.68 -1.90
C ASP A 5 46.23 -46.76 -2.30
N LEU A 6 46.23 -46.27 -3.53
CA LEU A 6 47.21 -45.34 -4.08
C LEU A 6 46.73 -43.90 -3.80
N LYS A 7 47.48 -43.15 -3.03
CA LYS A 7 47.24 -41.71 -2.85
C LYS A 7 47.46 -40.96 -4.17
N PRO A 8 46.47 -40.28 -4.71
CA PRO A 8 46.62 -39.50 -5.93
C PRO A 8 47.58 -38.32 -5.72
N ASN A 9 48.27 -37.93 -6.82
CA ASN A 9 49.04 -36.68 -6.80
C ASN A 9 48.09 -35.47 -6.82
N PHE A 10 47.81 -34.91 -5.65
CA PHE A 10 46.90 -33.76 -5.52
C PHE A 10 47.38 -32.50 -6.23
N SER A 11 48.70 -32.36 -6.45
CA SER A 11 49.25 -31.21 -7.17
C SER A 11 49.01 -31.32 -8.69
N ASP A 12 49.04 -32.50 -9.27
CA ASP A 12 48.74 -32.73 -10.67
C ASP A 12 47.25 -32.58 -10.93
N LEU A 13 46.41 -33.15 -10.09
CA LEU A 13 44.96 -32.97 -10.17
C LEU A 13 44.56 -31.48 -10.03
N ALA A 14 45.19 -30.76 -9.12
CA ALA A 14 44.95 -29.33 -8.93
C ALA A 14 45.27 -28.55 -10.24
N ARG A 15 46.39 -28.84 -10.89
CA ARG A 15 46.79 -28.25 -12.19
C ARG A 15 45.82 -28.62 -13.29
N GLN A 16 45.47 -29.89 -13.39
CA GLN A 16 44.57 -30.41 -14.43
C GLN A 16 43.17 -29.78 -14.39
N TYR A 17 42.63 -29.55 -13.18
CA TYR A 17 41.26 -29.03 -12.99
C TYR A 17 41.21 -27.54 -12.62
N GLY A 18 42.34 -26.83 -12.61
CA GLY A 18 42.38 -25.41 -12.23
C GLY A 18 41.92 -25.11 -10.79
N LEU A 19 42.16 -26.07 -9.88
CA LEU A 19 41.73 -25.99 -8.46
C LEU A 19 42.93 -25.84 -7.53
N ASP A 20 42.70 -25.30 -6.32
CA ASP A 20 43.70 -25.34 -5.25
C ASP A 20 43.92 -26.77 -4.75
N ARG A 21 45.18 -27.11 -4.48
CA ARG A 21 45.57 -28.45 -3.98
C ARG A 21 44.83 -28.86 -2.71
N ARG A 22 44.59 -27.90 -1.79
CA ARG A 22 43.86 -28.17 -0.54
C ARG A 22 42.39 -28.48 -0.82
N THR A 23 41.82 -27.85 -1.83
CA THR A 23 40.44 -28.12 -2.25
C THR A 23 40.34 -29.52 -2.85
N VAL A 24 41.27 -29.95 -3.72
CA VAL A 24 41.31 -31.32 -4.27
C VAL A 24 41.46 -32.37 -3.17
N LYS A 25 42.39 -32.14 -2.23
CA LYS A 25 42.59 -33.04 -1.08
C LYS A 25 41.31 -33.16 -0.23
N LYS A 26 40.64 -32.03 0.03
CA LYS A 26 39.40 -31.96 0.80
C LYS A 26 38.27 -32.79 0.19
N TYR A 27 38.09 -32.68 -1.13
CA TYR A 27 37.10 -33.49 -1.87
C TYR A 27 37.44 -34.97 -1.89
N TYR A 28 38.74 -35.32 -2.02
CA TYR A 28 39.19 -36.69 -1.92
C TYR A 28 38.94 -37.31 -0.56
N GLU A 29 39.07 -36.53 0.53
CA GLU A 29 38.82 -36.94 1.91
C GLU A 29 37.30 -36.98 2.25
N GLY A 30 36.40 -36.78 1.25
CA GLY A 30 34.95 -36.94 1.42
C GLY A 30 34.21 -35.65 1.80
N TYR A 31 34.77 -34.49 1.44
CA TYR A 31 34.05 -33.23 1.63
C TYR A 31 32.87 -33.09 0.66
N GLU A 32 31.68 -33.11 1.22
CA GLU A 32 30.39 -33.00 0.46
C GLU A 32 29.87 -31.56 0.29
N GLY A 33 30.71 -30.55 0.48
CA GLY A 33 30.34 -29.16 0.39
C GLY A 33 30.35 -28.41 1.71
N LYS A 34 29.89 -27.18 1.74
CA LYS A 34 29.81 -26.40 2.97
C LYS A 34 28.86 -27.11 3.96
N PRO A 35 29.23 -27.22 5.24
CA PRO A 35 28.36 -27.81 6.24
C PRO A 35 27.02 -27.02 6.22
N LYS A 36 25.90 -27.74 6.32
CA LYS A 36 24.58 -27.09 6.46
C LYS A 36 24.68 -26.09 7.60
N THR A 37 24.41 -24.81 7.30
CA THR A 37 24.38 -23.75 8.31
C THR A 37 23.49 -24.19 9.46
N ARG A 38 23.96 -24.02 10.70
CA ARG A 38 23.20 -24.34 11.92
C ARG A 38 21.82 -23.66 11.82
N ASN A 39 20.75 -24.42 11.88
CA ASN A 39 19.38 -23.90 11.95
C ASN A 39 19.23 -23.16 13.29
N LYS A 40 19.38 -21.84 13.25
CA LYS A 40 19.05 -20.97 14.38
C LYS A 40 17.55 -20.77 14.39
N THR A 41 16.93 -20.96 15.54
CA THR A 41 15.52 -20.56 15.74
C THR A 41 15.36 -19.08 15.42
N SER A 42 14.34 -18.77 14.64
CA SER A 42 14.01 -17.38 14.30
C SER A 42 13.21 -16.73 15.42
N LYS A 43 13.44 -15.45 15.68
CA LYS A 43 12.56 -14.67 16.58
C LYS A 43 11.09 -14.67 16.12
N LEU A 44 10.84 -14.94 14.84
CA LEU A 44 9.52 -14.99 14.24
C LEU A 44 8.81 -16.33 14.45
N ASP A 45 9.53 -17.38 14.91
CA ASP A 45 8.92 -18.70 15.11
C ASP A 45 7.80 -18.67 16.14
N LYS A 46 7.90 -17.80 17.16
CA LYS A 46 6.87 -17.62 18.18
C LYS A 46 5.57 -16.98 17.65
N TYR A 47 5.63 -16.30 16.49
CA TYR A 47 4.48 -15.67 15.84
C TYR A 47 4.03 -16.42 14.59
N LYS A 48 4.59 -17.61 14.33
CA LYS A 48 4.36 -18.35 13.06
C LYS A 48 2.90 -18.65 12.81
N ASP A 49 2.19 -19.11 13.83
CA ASP A 49 0.78 -19.49 13.70
C ASP A 49 -0.10 -18.27 13.40
N GLU A 50 0.13 -17.14 14.06
CA GLU A 50 -0.58 -15.89 13.81
C GLU A 50 -0.24 -15.33 12.42
N ILE A 51 1.02 -15.46 11.97
CA ILE A 51 1.40 -15.10 10.59
C ILE A 51 0.62 -15.94 9.58
N ILE A 52 0.50 -17.24 9.80
CA ILE A 52 -0.24 -18.16 8.92
C ILE A 52 -1.72 -17.80 8.90
N GLU A 53 -2.33 -17.57 10.05
CA GLU A 53 -3.73 -17.17 10.17
C GLU A 53 -4.00 -15.87 9.38
N LYS A 54 -3.21 -14.83 9.62
CA LYS A 54 -3.36 -13.56 8.88
C LYS A 54 -3.11 -13.72 7.37
N LEU A 55 -2.21 -14.62 6.95
CA LEU A 55 -1.97 -14.89 5.52
C LEU A 55 -3.14 -15.59 4.81
N GLN A 56 -4.05 -16.22 5.53
CA GLN A 56 -5.26 -16.84 4.96
C GLN A 56 -6.31 -15.80 4.56
N ILE A 57 -6.25 -14.59 5.09
CA ILE A 57 -7.18 -13.51 4.75
C ILE A 57 -7.03 -13.16 3.27
N LYS A 58 -8.10 -13.29 2.50
CA LYS A 58 -8.10 -13.02 1.07
C LYS A 58 -7.69 -11.57 0.78
N GLY A 59 -6.65 -11.38 -0.03
CA GLY A 59 -6.19 -10.07 -0.44
C GLY A 59 -5.12 -9.44 0.47
N ILE A 60 -4.83 -10.03 1.65
CA ILE A 60 -3.83 -9.50 2.59
C ILE A 60 -2.44 -9.35 1.95
N LYS A 61 -1.73 -8.31 2.32
CA LYS A 61 -0.34 -8.08 1.92
C LYS A 61 0.59 -8.36 3.10
N VAL A 62 1.75 -8.96 2.82
CA VAL A 62 2.77 -9.22 3.85
C VAL A 62 3.17 -7.95 4.61
N LYS A 63 3.21 -6.79 3.91
CA LYS A 63 3.50 -5.51 4.56
C LYS A 63 2.42 -5.10 5.56
N ALA A 64 1.16 -5.40 5.29
CA ALA A 64 0.06 -5.13 6.21
C ALA A 64 0.20 -5.94 7.52
N ILE A 65 0.53 -7.23 7.41
CA ILE A 65 0.78 -8.08 8.58
C ILE A 65 1.97 -7.55 9.38
N TYR A 66 3.05 -7.14 8.70
CA TYR A 66 4.23 -6.58 9.35
C TYR A 66 3.89 -5.30 10.14
N GLU A 67 3.12 -4.37 9.54
CA GLU A 67 2.71 -3.13 10.20
C GLU A 67 1.78 -3.39 11.38
N TYR A 68 0.86 -4.32 11.24
CA TYR A 68 -0.01 -4.77 12.32
C TYR A 68 0.81 -5.31 13.52
N PHE A 69 1.84 -6.13 13.25
CA PHE A 69 2.69 -6.67 14.32
C PHE A 69 3.52 -5.60 15.02
N LEU A 70 3.96 -4.57 14.29
CA LEU A 70 4.62 -3.41 14.91
C LEU A 70 3.67 -2.63 15.81
N ASP A 71 2.41 -2.46 15.39
CA ASP A 71 1.40 -1.77 16.20
C ASP A 71 1.02 -2.52 17.48
N LYS A 72 1.07 -3.86 17.43
CA LYS A 72 0.92 -4.72 18.63
C LYS A 72 2.19 -4.76 19.50
N GLY A 73 3.24 -4.06 19.13
CA GLY A 73 4.50 -4.03 19.89
C GLY A 73 5.34 -5.31 19.76
N TYR A 74 5.12 -6.14 18.74
CA TYR A 74 5.88 -7.37 18.55
C TYR A 74 7.29 -7.11 18.00
N ASP A 75 8.30 -7.79 18.60
CA ASP A 75 9.68 -7.75 18.09
C ASP A 75 9.81 -8.64 16.85
N VAL A 76 9.45 -8.11 15.71
CA VAL A 76 9.50 -8.80 14.40
C VAL A 76 10.76 -8.46 13.59
N GLY A 77 11.59 -7.55 14.07
CA GLY A 77 12.78 -7.08 13.34
C GLY A 77 12.43 -6.29 12.08
N GLY A 78 13.37 -6.21 11.14
CA GLY A 78 13.15 -5.45 9.90
C GLY A 78 12.26 -6.19 8.89
N TYR A 79 11.51 -5.42 8.09
CA TYR A 79 10.59 -5.94 7.06
C TYR A 79 11.24 -6.93 6.08
N SER A 80 12.49 -6.67 5.68
CA SER A 80 13.22 -7.56 4.76
C SER A 80 13.39 -8.97 5.36
N ASN A 81 13.71 -9.06 6.65
CA ASN A 81 13.84 -10.34 7.35
C ASN A 81 12.48 -11.01 7.52
N PHE A 82 11.44 -10.24 7.86
CA PHE A 82 10.07 -10.73 7.96
C PHE A 82 9.58 -11.35 6.65
N ASN A 83 9.77 -10.64 5.53
CA ASN A 83 9.38 -11.13 4.20
C ASN A 83 10.22 -12.36 3.78
N LYS A 84 11.52 -12.37 4.12
CA LYS A 84 12.41 -13.52 3.86
C LYS A 84 11.98 -14.75 4.67
N TYR A 85 11.57 -14.55 5.92
CA TYR A 85 11.04 -15.63 6.77
C TYR A 85 9.82 -16.29 6.15
N ILE A 86 8.84 -15.49 5.69
CA ILE A 86 7.63 -15.99 5.02
C ILE A 86 7.97 -16.77 3.75
N LYS A 87 8.93 -16.30 2.95
CA LYS A 87 9.38 -16.98 1.73
C LYS A 87 10.12 -18.28 2.02
N ASN A 88 11.03 -18.27 2.98
CA ASN A 88 11.86 -19.44 3.31
C ASN A 88 11.07 -20.58 3.95
N ASN A 89 9.94 -20.27 4.57
CA ASN A 89 9.01 -21.23 5.15
C ASN A 89 7.83 -21.57 4.25
N ASP A 90 7.81 -21.08 2.99
CA ASP A 90 6.74 -21.29 1.99
C ASP A 90 5.33 -20.95 2.52
N LEU A 91 5.22 -19.95 3.39
CA LEU A 91 3.97 -19.59 4.04
C LEU A 91 2.99 -18.89 3.07
N LYS A 92 3.47 -18.40 1.93
CA LYS A 92 2.65 -17.74 0.91
C LYS A 92 3.12 -18.06 -0.51
N PRO A 93 2.20 -18.47 -1.42
CA PRO A 93 2.54 -18.67 -2.83
C PRO A 93 3.00 -17.38 -3.51
N ALA A 94 3.94 -17.50 -4.44
CA ALA A 94 4.50 -16.38 -5.19
C ALA A 94 3.45 -15.74 -6.11
N ALA A 95 3.25 -14.43 -5.99
CA ALA A 95 2.35 -13.68 -6.87
C ALA A 95 3.10 -13.16 -8.11
N LYS A 96 2.52 -13.34 -9.30
CA LYS A 96 3.03 -12.75 -10.54
C LYS A 96 2.69 -11.26 -10.57
N SER A 97 3.71 -10.37 -10.69
CA SER A 97 3.50 -8.93 -10.84
C SER A 97 3.39 -8.54 -12.32
N LYS A 98 2.41 -7.70 -12.66
CA LYS A 98 2.31 -7.06 -13.98
C LYS A 98 2.83 -5.63 -13.87
N GLY A 99 3.76 -5.24 -14.74
CA GLY A 99 4.26 -3.87 -14.84
C GLY A 99 3.22 -2.96 -15.52
N HIS A 100 3.07 -1.72 -15.01
CA HIS A 100 2.23 -0.69 -15.62
C HIS A 100 3.07 0.54 -15.96
N PRO A 101 2.81 1.22 -17.09
CA PRO A 101 3.54 2.44 -17.44
C PRO A 101 3.32 3.53 -16.39
N ARG A 102 4.39 4.22 -16.01
CA ARG A 102 4.35 5.34 -15.07
C ARG A 102 4.21 6.65 -15.83
N PHE A 103 3.42 7.56 -15.30
CA PHE A 103 3.37 8.94 -15.76
C PHE A 103 3.50 9.88 -14.56
N GLU A 104 4.22 10.97 -14.75
CA GLU A 104 4.45 11.95 -13.70
C GLU A 104 3.63 13.21 -13.94
N THR A 105 3.27 13.89 -12.85
CA THR A 105 2.52 15.15 -12.87
C THR A 105 3.30 16.23 -12.14
N LEU A 106 3.18 17.47 -12.59
CA LEU A 106 3.79 18.62 -11.91
C LEU A 106 3.18 18.83 -10.51
N PRO A 107 3.92 19.45 -9.56
CA PRO A 107 3.38 19.82 -8.26
C PRO A 107 2.10 20.64 -8.38
N GLY A 108 1.09 20.33 -7.55
CA GLY A 108 -0.21 21.02 -7.55
C GLY A 108 -1.06 20.85 -8.80
N LYS A 109 -0.60 20.08 -9.79
CA LYS A 109 -1.35 19.93 -11.05
C LYS A 109 -2.55 19.01 -10.90
N GLN A 110 -2.40 17.85 -10.30
CA GLN A 110 -3.44 16.82 -10.26
C GLN A 110 -3.49 16.07 -8.94
N ALA A 111 -4.69 15.82 -8.46
CA ALA A 111 -4.99 14.78 -7.49
C ALA A 111 -5.88 13.70 -8.13
N GLN A 112 -5.94 12.53 -7.49
CA GLN A 112 -6.80 11.43 -7.88
C GLN A 112 -7.65 11.02 -6.66
N VAL A 113 -8.93 10.75 -6.91
CA VAL A 113 -9.90 10.33 -5.90
C VAL A 113 -10.48 8.98 -6.25
N ASP A 114 -10.63 8.14 -5.24
CA ASP A 114 -11.25 6.83 -5.34
C ASP A 114 -11.94 6.42 -4.05
N TRP A 115 -12.81 5.41 -4.14
CA TRP A 115 -13.38 4.72 -3.00
C TRP A 115 -12.82 3.29 -2.90
N LYS A 116 -12.50 2.88 -1.69
CA LYS A 116 -12.48 1.47 -1.36
C LYS A 116 -13.82 1.14 -0.72
N GLU A 117 -14.65 0.49 -1.52
CA GLU A 117 -16.05 0.26 -1.20
C GLU A 117 -16.26 -1.05 -0.46
N ASP A 118 -17.28 -1.09 0.40
CA ASP A 118 -17.83 -2.28 1.03
C ASP A 118 -16.74 -3.19 1.64
N VAL A 119 -15.79 -2.58 2.35
CA VAL A 119 -14.76 -3.32 3.09
C VAL A 119 -15.41 -3.99 4.28
N LYS A 120 -15.47 -5.31 4.26
CA LYS A 120 -16.02 -6.12 5.34
C LYS A 120 -14.95 -6.44 6.36
N LEU A 121 -15.20 -6.12 7.60
CA LEU A 121 -14.35 -6.38 8.75
C LEU A 121 -15.20 -6.92 9.89
N ILE A 122 -14.62 -7.75 10.73
CA ILE A 122 -15.27 -8.34 11.91
C ILE A 122 -14.54 -7.83 13.14
N SER A 123 -15.28 -7.29 14.11
CA SER A 123 -14.72 -6.83 15.38
C SER A 123 -14.28 -8.01 16.26
N LYS A 124 -13.55 -7.72 17.35
CA LYS A 124 -13.21 -8.73 18.36
C LYS A 124 -14.44 -9.32 19.07
N TYR A 125 -15.59 -8.65 18.95
CA TYR A 125 -16.88 -9.12 19.48
C TYR A 125 -17.72 -9.88 18.46
N ASN A 126 -17.15 -10.25 17.28
CA ASN A 126 -17.84 -10.90 16.16
C ASN A 126 -18.94 -10.05 15.51
N GLU A 127 -18.87 -8.73 15.59
CA GLU A 127 -19.76 -7.81 14.90
C GLU A 127 -19.24 -7.51 13.50
N GLU A 128 -20.10 -7.58 12.47
CA GLU A 128 -19.72 -7.25 11.10
C GLU A 128 -19.83 -5.75 10.84
N PHE A 129 -18.72 -5.16 10.35
CA PHE A 129 -18.64 -3.79 9.89
C PHE A 129 -18.45 -3.76 8.38
N ILE A 130 -19.32 -3.05 7.68
CA ILE A 130 -19.18 -2.78 6.24
C ILE A 130 -18.87 -1.29 6.09
N ILE A 131 -17.64 -0.98 5.73
CA ILE A 131 -17.13 0.39 5.71
C ILE A 131 -16.69 0.81 4.32
N ASN A 132 -16.67 2.10 4.11
CA ASN A 132 -16.11 2.71 2.91
C ASN A 132 -14.93 3.60 3.31
N VAL A 133 -13.88 3.59 2.51
CA VAL A 133 -12.73 4.47 2.73
C VAL A 133 -12.56 5.37 1.52
N PHE A 134 -12.71 6.67 1.77
CA PHE A 134 -12.37 7.69 0.79
C PHE A 134 -10.86 7.78 0.66
N SER A 135 -10.37 7.79 -0.57
CA SER A 135 -8.95 7.85 -0.88
C SER A 135 -8.68 9.04 -1.80
N TYR A 136 -7.87 9.98 -1.32
CA TYR A 136 -7.36 11.09 -2.10
C TYR A 136 -5.84 10.99 -2.20
N LYS A 137 -5.27 11.20 -3.38
CA LYS A 137 -3.83 11.13 -3.60
C LYS A 137 -3.32 12.23 -4.50
N LEU A 138 -2.31 12.97 -4.04
CA LEU A 138 -1.60 13.94 -4.87
C LEU A 138 -0.76 13.24 -5.95
N GLY A 139 -0.85 13.75 -7.16
CA GLY A 139 -0.21 13.14 -8.32
C GLY A 139 1.31 13.27 -8.35
N ASN A 140 1.89 14.33 -7.76
CA ASN A 140 3.33 14.56 -7.70
C ASN A 140 3.93 14.00 -6.41
N SER A 141 3.60 14.57 -5.24
CA SER A 141 4.21 14.21 -3.95
C SER A 141 3.79 12.82 -3.45
N ARG A 142 2.74 12.24 -4.04
CA ARG A 142 2.16 10.96 -3.62
C ARG A 142 1.50 10.99 -2.23
N TYR A 143 1.36 12.16 -1.62
CA TYR A 143 0.65 12.31 -0.37
C TYR A 143 -0.74 11.71 -0.47
N CYS A 144 -1.12 10.93 0.53
CA CYS A 144 -2.41 10.25 0.62
C CYS A 144 -3.23 10.81 1.77
N HIS A 145 -4.53 10.94 1.56
CA HIS A 145 -5.52 11.17 2.60
C HIS A 145 -6.55 10.05 2.52
N PHE A 146 -6.71 9.31 3.61
CA PHE A 146 -7.72 8.26 3.78
C PHE A 146 -8.71 8.68 4.84
N GLU A 147 -9.99 8.54 4.57
CA GLU A 147 -11.04 8.86 5.52
C GLU A 147 -12.08 7.74 5.58
N TYR A 148 -12.44 7.33 6.79
CA TYR A 148 -13.56 6.45 7.06
C TYR A 148 -14.88 7.12 6.68
N LYS A 149 -15.77 6.40 6.03
CA LYS A 149 -17.15 6.82 5.76
C LYS A 149 -18.09 5.62 5.86
N LYS A 150 -19.21 5.82 6.52
CA LYS A 150 -20.29 4.83 6.59
C LYS A 150 -21.04 4.76 5.27
N HIS A 151 -21.24 5.90 4.63
CA HIS A 151 -21.93 6.04 3.35
C HIS A 151 -21.02 6.65 2.29
N ARG A 152 -21.51 6.69 1.06
CA ARG A 152 -20.82 7.26 -0.10
C ARG A 152 -21.70 8.33 -0.74
N THR A 153 -22.25 9.22 0.06
CA THR A 153 -23.07 10.33 -0.42
C THR A 153 -22.22 11.39 -1.12
N GLN A 154 -22.86 12.27 -1.86
CA GLN A 154 -22.18 13.43 -2.46
C GLN A 154 -21.59 14.33 -1.37
N GLN A 155 -22.31 14.50 -0.26
CA GLN A 155 -21.83 15.26 0.89
C GLN A 155 -20.55 14.66 1.49
N ASP A 156 -20.49 13.31 1.61
CA ASP A 156 -19.26 12.63 2.05
C ASP A 156 -18.05 12.94 1.17
N VAL A 157 -18.28 13.05 -0.17
CA VAL A 157 -17.20 13.44 -1.09
C VAL A 157 -16.75 14.87 -0.86
N PHE A 158 -17.69 15.83 -0.68
CA PHE A 158 -17.36 17.23 -0.43
C PHE A 158 -16.60 17.41 0.89
N ASP A 159 -17.07 16.82 1.98
CA ASP A 159 -16.45 16.90 3.30
C ASP A 159 -15.03 16.32 3.29
N SER A 160 -14.86 15.17 2.62
CA SER A 160 -13.56 14.52 2.51
C SER A 160 -12.58 15.33 1.64
N LEU A 161 -13.07 15.96 0.56
CA LEU A 161 -12.25 16.85 -0.27
C LEU A 161 -11.81 18.09 0.51
N ILE A 162 -12.72 18.71 1.28
CA ILE A 162 -12.39 19.88 2.12
C ILE A 162 -11.31 19.52 3.15
N LYS A 163 -11.44 18.37 3.81
CA LYS A 163 -10.40 17.88 4.75
C LYS A 163 -9.07 17.65 4.04
N ALA A 164 -9.10 16.97 2.89
CA ALA A 164 -7.89 16.71 2.10
C ALA A 164 -7.21 18.03 1.65
N PHE A 165 -7.98 19.05 1.25
CA PHE A 165 -7.44 20.35 0.88
C PHE A 165 -6.80 21.07 2.07
N ARG A 166 -7.42 21.00 3.26
CA ARG A 166 -6.85 21.55 4.51
C ARG A 166 -5.53 20.86 4.86
N GLU A 167 -5.47 19.54 4.82
CA GLU A 167 -4.26 18.77 5.12
C GLU A 167 -3.14 18.99 4.11
N THR A 168 -3.48 19.12 2.83
CA THR A 168 -2.48 19.36 1.78
C THR A 168 -2.08 20.82 1.61
N GLY A 169 -2.77 21.75 2.30
CA GLY A 169 -2.48 23.18 2.26
C GLY A 169 -2.92 23.87 0.98
N GLY A 170 -3.88 23.28 0.22
CA GLY A 170 -4.42 23.89 -0.98
C GLY A 170 -5.19 22.94 -1.91
N VAL A 171 -5.70 23.49 -2.99
CA VAL A 171 -6.52 22.81 -3.99
C VAL A 171 -5.68 22.54 -5.25
N PRO A 172 -5.63 21.29 -5.77
CA PRO A 172 -4.97 21.01 -7.04
C PRO A 172 -5.72 21.64 -8.21
N LYS A 173 -5.01 21.90 -9.33
CA LYS A 173 -5.66 22.45 -10.53
C LYS A 173 -6.69 21.51 -11.15
N GLU A 174 -6.54 20.21 -10.93
CA GLU A 174 -7.37 19.17 -11.51
C GLU A 174 -7.53 18.01 -10.53
N ILE A 175 -8.75 17.48 -10.44
CA ILE A 175 -9.01 16.26 -9.68
C ILE A 175 -9.58 15.20 -10.63
N LEU A 176 -8.91 14.05 -10.67
CA LEU A 176 -9.34 12.90 -11.47
C LEU A 176 -10.22 12.00 -10.62
N PHE A 177 -11.47 11.88 -11.01
CA PHE A 177 -12.47 10.99 -10.40
C PHE A 177 -12.69 9.75 -11.26
N ASP A 178 -13.10 8.67 -10.61
CA ASP A 178 -13.78 7.61 -11.33
C ASP A 178 -15.20 8.04 -11.75
N ASN A 179 -15.84 7.23 -12.57
CA ASN A 179 -17.23 7.48 -13.01
C ASN A 179 -18.25 7.14 -11.90
N MET A 180 -18.00 7.64 -10.69
CA MET A 180 -18.90 7.44 -9.54
C MET A 180 -20.18 8.29 -9.67
N ARG A 181 -21.32 7.75 -9.23
CA ARG A 181 -22.62 8.41 -9.32
C ARG A 181 -22.71 9.74 -8.56
N THR A 182 -21.87 9.92 -7.55
CA THR A 182 -21.78 11.18 -6.78
C THR A 182 -21.12 12.32 -7.56
N VAL A 183 -20.45 12.03 -8.68
CA VAL A 183 -19.75 12.99 -9.53
C VAL A 183 -20.40 13.08 -10.91
N VAL A 184 -20.99 11.98 -11.41
CA VAL A 184 -21.49 11.86 -12.79
C VAL A 184 -22.93 11.39 -12.80
N ASP A 185 -23.79 12.14 -13.47
CA ASP A 185 -25.14 11.74 -13.83
C ASP A 185 -25.14 11.07 -15.21
N VAL A 186 -26.00 10.08 -15.38
CA VAL A 186 -26.24 9.45 -16.68
C VAL A 186 -27.61 9.89 -17.18
N VAL A 187 -27.61 10.78 -18.18
CA VAL A 187 -28.81 11.27 -18.83
C VAL A 187 -28.72 10.91 -20.32
N ASP A 188 -29.73 10.27 -20.87
CA ASP A 188 -29.80 9.80 -22.27
C ASP A 188 -28.56 9.02 -22.72
N ASN A 189 -28.14 8.08 -21.91
CA ASN A 189 -26.91 7.28 -22.11
C ASN A 189 -25.61 8.12 -22.22
N ARG A 190 -25.66 9.40 -21.89
CA ARG A 190 -24.50 10.29 -21.86
C ARG A 190 -24.15 10.63 -20.43
N ARG A 191 -22.84 10.64 -20.17
CA ARG A 191 -22.30 11.04 -18.87
C ARG A 191 -22.16 12.55 -18.82
N ARG A 192 -22.74 13.18 -17.81
CA ARG A 192 -22.60 14.60 -17.50
C ARG A 192 -22.11 14.77 -16.09
N ILE A 193 -21.25 15.76 -15.83
CA ILE A 193 -20.85 16.09 -14.46
C ILE A 193 -22.08 16.59 -13.73
N ASN A 194 -22.31 16.10 -12.53
CA ASN A 194 -23.40 16.52 -11.67
C ASN A 194 -23.30 18.03 -11.38
N THR A 195 -24.42 18.74 -11.42
CA THR A 195 -24.46 20.20 -11.27
C THR A 195 -23.90 20.67 -9.92
N LYS A 196 -24.23 19.98 -8.82
CA LYS A 196 -23.70 20.31 -7.48
C LYS A 196 -22.19 20.08 -7.41
N MET A 197 -21.68 19.01 -8.05
CA MET A 197 -20.26 18.74 -8.11
C MET A 197 -19.51 19.77 -8.97
N GLN A 198 -20.12 20.24 -10.07
CA GLN A 198 -19.55 21.32 -10.89
C GLN A 198 -19.48 22.63 -10.09
N ALA A 199 -20.57 23.01 -9.41
CA ALA A 199 -20.59 24.21 -8.56
C ALA A 199 -19.52 24.14 -7.46
N PHE A 200 -19.38 22.99 -6.78
CA PHE A 200 -18.32 22.79 -5.80
C PHE A 200 -16.91 22.94 -6.42
N ALA A 201 -16.69 22.40 -7.61
CA ALA A 201 -15.42 22.54 -8.30
C ALA A 201 -15.11 23.98 -8.69
N ASP A 202 -16.12 24.73 -9.12
CA ASP A 202 -15.99 26.15 -9.48
C ASP A 202 -15.69 27.01 -8.25
N ASP A 203 -16.36 26.76 -7.10
CA ASP A 203 -16.12 27.45 -5.83
C ASP A 203 -14.70 27.25 -5.32
N PHE A 204 -14.17 26.03 -5.43
CA PHE A 204 -12.80 25.71 -5.02
C PHE A 204 -11.74 25.95 -6.10
N GLY A 205 -12.14 26.23 -7.33
CA GLY A 205 -11.29 26.58 -8.45
C GLY A 205 -10.46 25.43 -9.01
N PHE A 206 -11.01 24.21 -9.06
CA PHE A 206 -10.38 23.07 -9.70
C PHE A 206 -11.19 22.52 -10.88
N LYS A 207 -10.49 21.86 -11.80
CA LYS A 207 -11.12 21.17 -12.94
C LYS A 207 -11.47 19.73 -12.56
N ILE A 208 -12.68 19.29 -12.87
CA ILE A 208 -13.08 17.90 -12.79
C ILE A 208 -12.60 17.16 -14.04
N SER A 209 -11.91 16.06 -13.84
CA SER A 209 -11.53 15.10 -14.89
C SER A 209 -12.07 13.73 -14.56
N LEU A 210 -12.56 13.03 -15.57
CA LEU A 210 -13.11 11.69 -15.43
C LEU A 210 -12.16 10.64 -16.03
N CYS A 211 -12.06 9.50 -15.37
CA CYS A 211 -11.32 8.36 -15.91
C CYS A 211 -11.95 7.89 -17.24
N LYS A 212 -11.11 7.68 -18.25
CA LYS A 212 -11.56 7.10 -19.52
C LYS A 212 -12.03 5.67 -19.28
N PRO A 213 -13.22 5.27 -19.76
CA PRO A 213 -13.72 3.91 -19.62
C PRO A 213 -12.69 2.88 -20.14
N ARG A 214 -12.53 1.78 -19.43
CA ARG A 214 -11.62 0.68 -19.77
C ARG A 214 -10.12 1.03 -19.86
N LYS A 215 -9.70 2.24 -19.40
CA LYS A 215 -8.28 2.64 -19.33
C LYS A 215 -7.81 2.78 -17.87
N SER A 216 -7.71 1.67 -17.17
CA SER A 216 -7.30 1.60 -15.75
C SER A 216 -5.97 2.29 -15.45
N TYR A 217 -5.04 2.35 -16.43
CA TYR A 217 -3.75 3.02 -16.26
C TYR A 217 -3.84 4.51 -15.93
N THR A 218 -4.95 5.20 -16.25
CA THR A 218 -5.14 6.61 -15.90
C THR A 218 -5.30 6.83 -14.41
N LYS A 219 -5.75 5.82 -13.66
CA LYS A 219 -6.04 5.85 -12.22
C LYS A 219 -4.96 5.17 -11.36
N GLY A 220 -3.88 4.70 -11.97
CA GLY A 220 -2.88 3.84 -11.31
C GLY A 220 -2.25 4.41 -10.05
N LYS A 221 -2.31 5.73 -9.82
CA LYS A 221 -1.74 6.36 -8.61
C LYS A 221 -2.62 6.13 -7.39
N VAL A 222 -3.94 6.34 -7.50
CA VAL A 222 -4.88 6.12 -6.38
C VAL A 222 -5.17 4.64 -6.18
N GLU A 223 -5.19 3.82 -7.23
CA GLU A 223 -5.26 2.36 -7.08
C GLU A 223 -4.08 1.83 -6.26
N ALA A 224 -2.88 2.40 -6.44
CA ALA A 224 -1.73 2.09 -5.61
C ALA A 224 -1.91 2.56 -4.15
N ALA A 225 -2.67 3.65 -3.90
CA ALA A 225 -3.03 4.09 -2.56
C ALA A 225 -4.02 3.12 -1.90
N ASN A 226 -5.03 2.65 -2.62
CA ASN A 226 -6.02 1.72 -2.11
C ASN A 226 -5.41 0.39 -1.62
N LYS A 227 -4.20 0.02 -2.09
CA LYS A 227 -3.45 -1.10 -1.53
C LYS A 227 -3.04 -0.90 -0.07
N PHE A 228 -2.93 0.34 0.40
CA PHE A 228 -2.67 0.63 1.81
C PHE A 228 -3.94 0.49 2.66
N VAL A 229 -5.11 0.79 2.08
CA VAL A 229 -6.40 0.55 2.75
C VAL A 229 -6.59 -0.95 3.03
N GLU A 230 -6.05 -1.83 2.17
CA GLU A 230 -6.05 -3.27 2.41
C GLU A 230 -5.27 -3.69 3.68
N TRP A 231 -4.49 -2.79 4.29
CA TRP A 231 -3.85 -3.05 5.59
C TRP A 231 -4.86 -3.19 6.72
N LEU A 232 -6.05 -2.60 6.58
CA LEU A 232 -7.16 -2.81 7.50
C LEU A 232 -7.51 -4.28 7.71
N LEU A 233 -7.32 -5.11 6.66
CA LEU A 233 -7.60 -6.54 6.76
C LEU A 233 -6.74 -7.27 7.81
N ALA A 234 -5.58 -6.72 8.17
CA ALA A 234 -4.73 -7.28 9.22
C ALA A 234 -5.33 -7.10 10.62
N TYR A 235 -6.20 -6.12 10.79
CA TYR A 235 -6.89 -5.80 12.06
C TYR A 235 -8.23 -6.54 12.21
N ASN A 236 -8.60 -7.37 11.24
CA ASN A 236 -9.81 -8.17 11.31
C ASN A 236 -9.80 -9.06 12.57
N HIS A 237 -10.87 -9.05 13.36
CA HIS A 237 -11.03 -9.63 14.69
C HIS A 237 -10.20 -8.98 15.82
N ASP A 238 -9.57 -7.83 15.59
CA ASP A 238 -8.71 -7.17 16.58
C ASP A 238 -9.15 -5.75 16.99
N PHE A 239 -10.06 -5.14 16.25
CA PHE A 239 -10.62 -3.84 16.59
C PHE A 239 -11.91 -3.99 17.42
N GLU A 240 -12.28 -2.96 18.16
CA GLU A 240 -13.45 -2.97 19.05
C GLU A 240 -14.70 -2.46 18.34
N ASP A 241 -14.66 -1.23 17.84
CA ASP A 241 -15.80 -0.47 17.34
C ASP A 241 -15.42 0.45 16.15
N GLU A 242 -16.35 1.35 15.82
CA GLU A 242 -16.19 2.32 14.72
C GLU A 242 -15.08 3.34 15.00
N ASP A 243 -14.96 3.81 16.25
CA ASP A 243 -13.95 4.81 16.65
C ASP A 243 -12.55 4.22 16.58
N ASP A 244 -12.40 2.96 16.94
CA ASP A 244 -11.13 2.24 16.79
C ASP A 244 -10.76 2.07 15.31
N LEU A 245 -11.72 1.72 14.44
CA LEU A 245 -11.50 1.68 12.98
C LEU A 245 -11.06 3.03 12.40
N ILE A 246 -11.68 4.13 12.85
CA ILE A 246 -11.28 5.48 12.45
C ILE A 246 -9.83 5.76 12.87
N SER A 247 -9.48 5.38 14.08
CA SER A 247 -8.13 5.54 14.64
C SER A 247 -7.10 4.71 13.86
N ILE A 248 -7.42 3.47 13.51
CA ILE A 248 -6.59 2.58 12.69
C ILE A 248 -6.37 3.18 11.29
N ILE A 249 -7.44 3.68 10.64
CA ILE A 249 -7.32 4.33 9.32
C ILE A 249 -6.41 5.55 9.38
N LYS A 250 -6.56 6.38 10.42
CA LYS A 250 -5.69 7.54 10.65
C LYS A 250 -4.23 7.14 10.85
N ASN A 251 -3.99 6.07 11.61
CA ASN A 251 -2.65 5.52 11.82
C ASN A 251 -2.04 5.01 10.51
N ILE A 252 -2.79 4.25 9.71
CA ILE A 252 -2.36 3.81 8.38
C ILE A 252 -2.02 5.00 7.49
N ASN A 253 -2.87 6.04 7.48
CA ASN A 253 -2.63 7.26 6.71
C ASN A 253 -1.31 7.94 7.10
N ASN A 254 -1.04 8.08 8.38
CA ASN A 254 0.19 8.66 8.91
C ASN A 254 1.41 7.83 8.49
N LYS A 255 1.38 6.51 8.67
CA LYS A 255 2.47 5.61 8.28
C LYS A 255 2.78 5.69 6.79
N VAL A 256 1.74 5.66 5.93
CA VAL A 256 1.92 5.72 4.47
C VAL A 256 2.61 7.02 4.05
N ASN A 257 2.30 8.14 4.70
CA ASN A 257 2.91 9.44 4.40
C ASN A 257 4.30 9.63 5.02
N GLN A 258 4.72 8.77 5.96
CA GLN A 258 6.07 8.77 6.53
C GLN A 258 7.05 7.87 5.77
N TYR A 259 6.56 6.86 5.08
CA TYR A 259 7.44 5.95 4.33
C TYR A 259 7.96 6.55 3.04
N VAL A 260 9.21 6.25 2.72
CA VAL A 260 9.81 6.62 1.44
C VAL A 260 9.01 6.02 0.29
N CYS A 261 8.46 6.89 -0.55
CA CYS A 261 7.74 6.46 -1.74
C CYS A 261 8.73 6.02 -2.82
N GLN A 262 8.62 4.78 -3.30
CA GLN A 262 9.51 4.23 -4.33
C GLN A 262 9.50 5.03 -5.64
N ALA A 263 8.41 5.78 -5.93
CA ALA A 263 8.31 6.56 -7.15
C ALA A 263 9.04 7.91 -7.07
N THR A 264 9.16 8.50 -5.87
CA THR A 264 9.75 9.83 -5.66
C THR A 264 11.09 9.79 -4.93
N GLY A 265 11.42 8.66 -4.30
CA GLY A 265 12.61 8.49 -3.47
C GLY A 265 12.58 9.22 -2.12
N VAL A 266 11.47 9.91 -1.81
CA VAL A 266 11.26 10.66 -0.57
C VAL A 266 9.90 10.33 0.05
N PRO A 267 9.71 10.58 1.35
CA PRO A 267 8.39 10.47 1.96
C PRO A 267 7.38 11.41 1.29
N PRO A 268 6.12 10.98 1.11
CA PRO A 268 5.06 11.85 0.63
C PRO A 268 4.88 13.06 1.54
N THR A 269 4.85 14.25 0.97
CA THR A 269 4.64 15.50 1.72
C THR A 269 3.45 16.26 1.19
N PRO A 270 2.70 16.99 2.04
CA PRO A 270 1.76 17.99 1.57
C PRO A 270 2.52 19.00 0.72
N THR A 271 2.00 19.33 -0.45
CA THR A 271 2.73 20.22 -1.37
C THR A 271 2.57 21.68 -0.93
N LYS A 272 3.60 22.29 -0.39
CA LYS A 272 3.62 23.74 -0.04
C LYS A 272 3.52 24.69 -1.25
N LYS A 273 3.41 24.19 -2.48
CA LYS A 273 3.38 24.97 -3.73
C LYS A 273 2.01 24.89 -4.43
N PHE A 274 0.93 25.05 -3.68
CA PHE A 274 -0.32 25.44 -4.32
C PHE A 274 -0.32 26.97 -4.50
N ASN A 275 -0.81 27.47 -5.64
CA ASN A 275 -1.08 28.90 -5.78
C ASN A 275 -1.95 29.32 -4.59
N ASN A 276 -1.55 30.36 -3.87
CA ASN A 276 -2.14 30.90 -2.63
C ASN A 276 -3.59 31.35 -2.75
N ARG A 277 -4.48 30.50 -3.21
CA ARG A 277 -5.90 30.62 -2.87
C ARG A 277 -6.11 29.84 -1.57
N ILE A 278 -5.70 30.50 -0.49
CA ILE A 278 -5.96 30.06 0.88
C ILE A 278 -7.48 30.07 1.01
N ILE A 279 -8.05 28.92 1.25
CA ILE A 279 -9.43 28.78 1.69
C ILE A 279 -9.45 29.30 3.13
N TYR A 280 -9.56 30.62 3.30
CA TYR A 280 -9.97 31.18 4.57
C TYR A 280 -11.48 30.93 4.70
N GLY A 281 -11.83 29.97 5.53
CA GLY A 281 -13.18 29.58 5.83
C GLY A 281 -13.92 30.66 6.60
N SER A 282 -14.67 31.50 5.88
CA SER A 282 -15.83 32.19 6.42
C SER A 282 -17.04 32.10 5.49
N ARG A 283 -16.91 31.49 4.31
CA ARG A 283 -18.05 31.20 3.42
C ARG A 283 -18.45 29.74 3.30
N ALA A 284 -17.53 28.79 3.59
CA ALA A 284 -17.82 27.36 3.45
C ALA A 284 -18.64 26.77 4.60
N GLU A 285 -18.71 27.43 5.75
CA GLU A 285 -19.52 26.94 6.88
C GLU A 285 -21.00 27.35 6.81
N ASN A 286 -21.37 28.33 5.95
CA ASN A 286 -22.73 28.87 5.88
C ASN A 286 -23.45 28.66 4.55
N GLN A 287 -22.89 27.94 3.60
CA GLN A 287 -23.55 27.66 2.31
C GLN A 287 -23.46 26.16 1.95
N CYS A 288 -24.06 25.30 2.77
CA CYS A 288 -24.69 24.10 2.25
C CYS A 288 -26.05 24.50 1.70
N PRO A 289 -26.33 24.38 0.40
CA PRO A 289 -27.71 24.48 -0.08
C PRO A 289 -28.46 23.29 0.50
N GLN A 290 -29.56 23.58 1.20
CA GLN A 290 -30.56 22.62 1.65
C GLN A 290 -31.16 21.85 0.46
#